data_0f995c28ad3f75ef9df15096f024577b
#
_entry.id   0f995c28ad3f75ef9df15096f024577b
#
_cell.length_a   1.000
_cell.length_b   1.000
_cell.length_c   1.000
_cell.angle_alpha   90.00
_cell.angle_beta   90.00
_cell.angle_gamma   90.00
#
_symmetry.space_group_name_H-M   'P 1'
#
loop_
_entity.id
_entity.type
_entity.pdbx_description
1 polymer ?
#
loop_
_entity_poly.entity_id
_entity_poly.type
_entity_poly.pdbx_seq_one_letter_code
_entity_poly.pdbx_strand_id
1 'polypeptide(L)'
;MTSLPPFDYQPKPYVGPSAEEVLAMRREFVNPAIFHYYKKPIMIVEGKAQYLFDEKGRRYLDGFGGIVTVSVGHCHPHVVAAAHAQNDLINHTTTIYLHPNIALYARDLAAKMPGDLKVVYFVNSGSEANDLAITMARAYTGNYDVIALRNAYHGGSPGTMALTSHHTWKFNVPHGFGVQHAQMPDLYRGPYGKDDPAAGEKYAADVASMIQFGTSGRVAAFAAESIQGVGGTVVFPDGYLKAAYAQVRAAGGLCLADEVQAGFGRTGTHFWGFETQGVIPDIVTMAKGIGNGCPLAAVVTTPEIAKALATRIHFNTFGGNPVSMAQGRAVLQVIDREKLQENARAIGGYLKKGFAQLAEKHSLIGDVRGLGLMLGVELVKDRKTKTPAKDECAAVFEKCKDLGLLIGKGGLWGNTLRIKPPMCLTQADADFMLAVVDEALASV
;
A
#
# COMPACT_ATOMS: atom_id res chain seq x y z
N MET A 1 -21.11 -20.78 -15.75
CA MET A 1 -21.11 -19.76 -14.69
C MET A 1 -19.87 -19.97 -13.85
N THR A 2 -19.08 -18.94 -13.69
CA THR A 2 -17.86 -18.96 -12.87
C THR A 2 -18.29 -19.04 -11.40
N SER A 3 -17.89 -20.10 -10.68
CA SER A 3 -18.23 -20.29 -9.27
C SER A 3 -17.00 -20.12 -8.37
N LEU A 4 -17.21 -19.55 -7.19
CA LEU A 4 -16.16 -19.46 -6.16
C LEU A 4 -15.62 -20.85 -5.82
N PRO A 5 -14.30 -21.00 -5.61
CA PRO A 5 -13.71 -22.26 -5.17
C PRO A 5 -14.37 -22.80 -3.90
N PRO A 6 -14.37 -24.12 -3.67
CA PRO A 6 -14.83 -24.70 -2.39
C PRO A 6 -14.10 -24.07 -1.20
N PHE A 7 -14.83 -23.81 -0.12
CA PHE A 7 -14.26 -23.26 1.11
C PHE A 7 -15.05 -23.78 2.30
N ASP A 8 -14.37 -24.47 3.20
CA ASP A 8 -14.98 -25.10 4.37
C ASP A 8 -15.11 -24.08 5.51
N TYR A 9 -16.06 -23.16 5.33
CA TYR A 9 -16.41 -22.16 6.34
C TYR A 9 -17.84 -21.68 6.12
N GLN A 10 -18.61 -21.65 7.20
CA GLN A 10 -19.97 -21.09 7.21
C GLN A 10 -19.96 -19.80 8.05
N PRO A 11 -20.36 -18.64 7.47
CA PRO A 11 -20.44 -17.41 8.22
C PRO A 11 -21.52 -17.50 9.30
N LYS A 12 -21.32 -16.76 10.37
CA LYS A 12 -22.34 -16.66 11.44
C LYS A 12 -23.55 -15.90 10.91
N PRO A 13 -24.79 -16.29 11.33
CA PRO A 13 -25.97 -15.48 11.04
C PRO A 13 -25.77 -14.05 11.56
N TYR A 14 -25.94 -13.07 10.69
CA TYR A 14 -25.83 -11.67 11.09
C TYR A 14 -27.04 -11.27 11.94
N VAL A 15 -26.77 -10.62 13.08
CA VAL A 15 -27.79 -10.05 13.98
C VAL A 15 -27.41 -8.58 14.19
N GLY A 16 -28.19 -7.66 13.61
CA GLY A 16 -27.93 -6.22 13.69
C GLY A 16 -28.86 -5.45 12.75
N PRO A 17 -28.59 -4.12 12.59
CA PRO A 17 -29.39 -3.29 11.70
C PRO A 17 -29.22 -3.72 10.24
N SER A 18 -30.26 -3.54 9.44
CA SER A 18 -30.25 -3.81 8.00
C SER A 18 -29.25 -2.92 7.25
N ALA A 19 -28.86 -3.33 6.06
CA ALA A 19 -27.98 -2.51 5.21
C ALA A 19 -28.58 -1.12 4.90
N GLU A 20 -29.92 -1.04 4.78
CA GLU A 20 -30.62 0.22 4.56
C GLU A 20 -30.55 1.13 5.79
N GLU A 21 -30.77 0.60 6.99
CA GLU A 21 -30.63 1.34 8.26
C GLU A 21 -29.19 1.80 8.47
N VAL A 22 -28.18 0.95 8.22
CA VAL A 22 -26.77 1.33 8.30
C VAL A 22 -26.43 2.44 7.30
N LEU A 23 -26.97 2.37 6.09
CA LEU A 23 -26.77 3.40 5.07
C LEU A 23 -27.43 4.73 5.48
N ALA A 24 -28.62 4.71 6.09
CA ALA A 24 -29.29 5.88 6.62
C ALA A 24 -28.47 6.53 7.75
N MET A 25 -28.03 5.73 8.74
CA MET A 25 -27.17 6.21 9.84
C MET A 25 -25.83 6.77 9.31
N ARG A 26 -25.23 6.17 8.29
CA ARG A 26 -24.01 6.73 7.68
C ARG A 26 -24.22 8.09 7.03
N ARG A 27 -25.37 8.32 6.40
CA ARG A 27 -25.71 9.61 5.79
C ARG A 27 -25.93 10.70 6.84
N GLU A 28 -26.45 10.33 7.99
CA GLU A 28 -26.77 11.26 9.07
C GLU A 28 -25.56 11.55 9.99
N PHE A 29 -24.84 10.53 10.40
CA PHE A 29 -23.84 10.63 11.48
C PHE A 29 -22.38 10.51 11.03
N VAL A 30 -22.10 9.97 9.84
CA VAL A 30 -20.74 9.80 9.35
C VAL A 30 -20.42 10.86 8.30
N ASN A 31 -19.19 11.41 8.35
CA ASN A 31 -18.81 12.51 7.47
C ASN A 31 -19.05 12.15 5.98
N PRO A 32 -19.57 13.13 5.18
CA PRO A 32 -19.97 12.88 3.79
C PRO A 32 -18.79 12.68 2.83
N ALA A 33 -17.55 12.93 3.24
CA ALA A 33 -16.37 12.72 2.43
C ALA A 33 -15.97 11.23 2.32
N ILE A 34 -16.51 10.36 3.19
CA ILE A 34 -16.33 8.90 3.07
C ILE A 34 -17.27 8.38 2.00
N PHE A 35 -16.71 8.08 0.82
CA PHE A 35 -17.46 7.58 -0.33
C PHE A 35 -17.75 6.08 -0.26
N HIS A 36 -18.80 5.64 -0.95
CA HIS A 36 -19.04 4.23 -1.23
C HIS A 36 -18.30 3.83 -2.50
N TYR A 37 -17.60 2.71 -2.44
CA TYR A 37 -16.74 2.28 -3.53
C TYR A 37 -17.55 1.76 -4.73
N TYR A 38 -18.67 1.09 -4.44
CA TYR A 38 -19.61 0.56 -5.43
C TYR A 38 -20.86 1.43 -5.55
N LYS A 39 -21.46 1.49 -6.75
CA LYS A 39 -22.74 2.19 -6.99
C LYS A 39 -23.87 1.59 -6.14
N LYS A 40 -23.89 0.25 -6.04
CA LYS A 40 -24.73 -0.48 -5.09
C LYS A 40 -23.85 -0.90 -3.91
N PRO A 41 -23.87 -0.19 -2.79
CA PRO A 41 -23.07 -0.54 -1.62
C PRO A 41 -23.38 -1.96 -1.14
N ILE A 42 -22.35 -2.62 -0.65
CA ILE A 42 -22.46 -3.93 0.02
C ILE A 42 -22.12 -3.73 1.49
N MET A 43 -22.80 -4.47 2.37
CA MET A 43 -22.51 -4.46 3.80
C MET A 43 -21.70 -5.70 4.16
N ILE A 44 -20.42 -5.53 4.41
CA ILE A 44 -19.52 -6.62 4.82
C ILE A 44 -19.52 -6.70 6.33
N VAL A 45 -19.81 -7.88 6.88
CA VAL A 45 -19.95 -8.11 8.32
C VAL A 45 -19.00 -9.17 8.87
N GLU A 46 -18.40 -10.00 8.01
CA GLU A 46 -17.49 -11.05 8.42
C GLU A 46 -16.39 -11.27 7.39
N GLY A 47 -15.23 -11.79 7.84
CA GLY A 47 -14.12 -12.13 6.97
C GLY A 47 -13.39 -13.38 7.46
N LYS A 48 -12.92 -14.23 6.53
CA LYS A 48 -12.13 -15.42 6.83
C LYS A 48 -11.12 -15.70 5.71
N ALA A 49 -9.86 -15.79 6.07
CA ALA A 49 -8.74 -15.98 5.12
C ALA A 49 -8.81 -14.96 3.97
N GLN A 50 -8.94 -15.35 2.72
CA GLN A 50 -9.05 -14.47 1.56
C GLN A 50 -10.49 -14.08 1.20
N TYR A 51 -11.48 -14.40 2.04
CA TYR A 51 -12.90 -14.16 1.74
C TYR A 51 -13.56 -13.18 2.70
N LEU A 52 -14.53 -12.45 2.18
CA LEU A 52 -15.46 -11.58 2.90
C LEU A 52 -16.89 -12.08 2.74
N PHE A 53 -17.74 -11.79 3.73
CA PHE A 53 -19.15 -12.19 3.74
C PHE A 53 -20.03 -10.97 4.04
N ASP A 54 -21.13 -10.86 3.28
CA ASP A 54 -22.14 -9.83 3.54
C ASP A 54 -23.16 -10.30 4.62
N GLU A 55 -24.09 -9.42 4.94
CA GLU A 55 -25.13 -9.63 5.95
C GLU A 55 -26.09 -10.78 5.63
N LYS A 56 -26.08 -11.25 4.38
CA LYS A 56 -26.89 -12.40 3.92
C LYS A 56 -26.08 -13.70 3.87
N GLY A 57 -24.82 -13.64 4.28
CA GLY A 57 -23.88 -14.75 4.22
C GLY A 57 -23.32 -15.04 2.82
N ARG A 58 -23.54 -14.16 1.84
CA ARG A 58 -22.94 -14.30 0.52
C ARG A 58 -21.44 -14.08 0.61
N ARG A 59 -20.66 -15.02 0.07
CA ARG A 59 -19.20 -14.98 0.04
C ARG A 59 -18.68 -14.22 -1.17
N TYR A 60 -17.61 -13.47 -0.95
CA TYR A 60 -16.84 -12.75 -1.97
C TYR A 60 -15.35 -13.07 -1.82
N LEU A 61 -14.65 -13.24 -2.94
CA LEU A 61 -13.19 -13.25 -2.95
C LEU A 61 -12.68 -11.83 -2.77
N ASP A 62 -11.82 -11.60 -1.76
CA ASP A 62 -11.21 -10.30 -1.51
C ASP A 62 -9.94 -10.13 -2.36
N GLY A 63 -10.09 -9.55 -3.54
CA GLY A 63 -8.98 -9.18 -4.44
C GLY A 63 -8.30 -7.85 -4.09
N PHE A 64 -8.65 -7.21 -2.95
CA PHE A 64 -8.12 -5.89 -2.58
C PHE A 64 -7.54 -5.79 -1.17
N GLY A 65 -7.84 -6.75 -0.28
CA GLY A 65 -7.29 -6.86 1.06
C GLY A 65 -7.51 -5.63 1.94
N GLY A 66 -8.70 -5.00 1.88
CA GLY A 66 -8.97 -3.77 2.65
C GLY A 66 -7.99 -2.63 2.33
N ILE A 67 -7.70 -2.42 1.06
CA ILE A 67 -6.67 -1.50 0.54
C ILE A 67 -5.26 -1.93 1.00
N VAL A 68 -4.90 -3.19 0.71
CA VAL A 68 -3.57 -3.79 1.01
C VAL A 68 -3.29 -3.91 2.53
N THR A 69 -4.32 -3.83 3.35
CA THR A 69 -4.17 -3.85 4.82
C THR A 69 -4.13 -5.28 5.36
N VAL A 70 -4.98 -6.15 4.83
CA VAL A 70 -5.06 -7.55 5.25
C VAL A 70 -4.02 -8.37 4.47
N SER A 71 -2.87 -8.61 5.10
CA SER A 71 -1.75 -9.29 4.45
C SER A 71 -1.77 -10.80 4.62
N VAL A 72 -2.11 -11.31 5.83
CA VAL A 72 -2.07 -12.74 6.14
C VAL A 72 -3.44 -13.43 6.11
N GLY A 73 -4.48 -12.69 5.69
CA GLY A 73 -5.86 -13.18 5.64
C GLY A 73 -6.71 -12.63 6.78
N HIS A 74 -8.03 -12.54 6.51
CA HIS A 74 -9.01 -12.07 7.48
C HIS A 74 -9.10 -13.02 8.67
N CYS A 75 -9.11 -12.47 9.87
CA CYS A 75 -9.28 -13.20 11.13
C CYS A 75 -8.34 -14.42 11.25
N HIS A 76 -7.06 -14.24 10.89
CA HIS A 76 -6.07 -15.30 10.99
C HIS A 76 -5.96 -15.80 12.44
N PRO A 77 -6.10 -17.12 12.75
CA PRO A 77 -6.24 -17.61 14.11
C PRO A 77 -5.08 -17.20 15.04
N HIS A 78 -3.83 -17.29 14.54
CA HIS A 78 -2.65 -16.93 15.33
C HIS A 78 -2.62 -15.43 15.69
N VAL A 79 -3.00 -14.57 14.74
CA VAL A 79 -3.04 -13.11 14.94
C VAL A 79 -4.16 -12.73 15.93
N VAL A 80 -5.35 -13.32 15.78
CA VAL A 80 -6.49 -13.10 16.69
C VAL A 80 -6.16 -13.59 18.10
N ALA A 81 -5.57 -14.78 18.24
CA ALA A 81 -5.18 -15.34 19.53
C ALA A 81 -4.15 -14.45 20.26
N ALA A 82 -3.14 -13.93 19.54
CA ALA A 82 -2.14 -13.04 20.11
C ALA A 82 -2.75 -11.73 20.63
N ALA A 83 -3.69 -11.14 19.87
CA ALA A 83 -4.40 -9.93 20.29
C ALA A 83 -5.28 -10.19 21.52
N HIS A 84 -6.05 -11.27 21.55
CA HIS A 84 -6.91 -11.64 22.69
C HIS A 84 -6.08 -11.89 23.95
N ALA A 85 -5.04 -12.73 23.87
CA ALA A 85 -4.20 -13.04 25.01
C ALA A 85 -3.55 -11.79 25.62
N GLN A 86 -3.12 -10.83 24.78
CA GLN A 86 -2.56 -9.59 25.30
C GLN A 86 -3.64 -8.66 25.85
N ASN A 87 -4.82 -8.60 25.24
CA ASN A 87 -5.91 -7.76 25.74
C ASN A 87 -6.44 -8.23 27.08
N ASP A 88 -6.41 -9.53 27.36
CA ASP A 88 -6.79 -10.09 28.66
C ASP A 88 -5.80 -9.72 29.80
N LEU A 89 -4.55 -9.39 29.46
CA LEU A 89 -3.53 -8.97 30.43
C LEU A 89 -3.55 -7.45 30.64
N ILE A 90 -3.30 -6.71 29.58
CA ILE A 90 -3.33 -5.26 29.55
C ILE A 90 -3.41 -4.76 28.12
N ASN A 91 -4.31 -3.83 27.84
CA ASN A 91 -4.51 -3.28 26.52
C ASN A 91 -3.73 -1.97 26.24
N HIS A 92 -3.38 -1.21 27.30
CA HIS A 92 -2.68 0.06 27.15
C HIS A 92 -1.80 0.39 28.36
N THR A 93 -0.52 0.77 28.12
CA THR A 93 0.42 1.20 29.16
C THR A 93 1.10 2.53 28.85
N THR A 94 1.02 3.04 27.64
CA THR A 94 1.94 4.03 27.05
C THR A 94 3.39 3.52 26.98
N THR A 95 4.29 4.31 26.38
CA THR A 95 5.73 3.99 26.27
C THR A 95 6.55 4.47 27.47
N ILE A 96 5.92 5.10 28.44
CA ILE A 96 6.62 5.57 29.67
C ILE A 96 6.92 4.43 30.62
N TYR A 97 6.23 3.30 30.52
CA TYR A 97 6.52 2.07 31.27
C TYR A 97 7.21 1.03 30.38
N LEU A 98 8.04 0.19 30.98
CA LEU A 98 8.61 -0.94 30.28
C LEU A 98 7.52 -1.98 29.99
N HIS A 99 7.43 -2.38 28.72
CA HIS A 99 6.58 -3.50 28.30
C HIS A 99 7.34 -4.37 27.29
N PRO A 100 7.32 -5.71 27.40
CA PRO A 100 8.13 -6.59 26.55
C PRO A 100 7.75 -6.53 25.08
N ASN A 101 6.46 -6.39 24.74
CA ASN A 101 6.00 -6.53 23.35
C ASN A 101 6.59 -5.48 22.41
N ILE A 102 6.75 -4.23 22.87
CA ILE A 102 7.34 -3.18 22.00
C ILE A 102 8.80 -3.50 21.68
N ALA A 103 9.59 -3.94 22.67
CA ALA A 103 11.00 -4.28 22.47
C ALA A 103 11.18 -5.55 21.61
N LEU A 104 10.37 -6.58 21.88
CA LEU A 104 10.39 -7.83 21.12
C LEU A 104 10.00 -7.58 19.65
N TYR A 105 8.94 -6.79 19.41
CA TYR A 105 8.51 -6.52 18.04
C TYR A 105 9.50 -5.60 17.30
N ALA A 106 10.05 -4.59 17.96
CA ALA A 106 11.09 -3.74 17.37
C ALA A 106 12.32 -4.57 16.93
N ARG A 107 12.78 -5.50 17.78
CA ARG A 107 13.86 -6.42 17.44
C ARG A 107 13.53 -7.32 16.24
N ASP A 108 12.34 -7.94 16.26
CA ASP A 108 11.93 -8.86 15.21
C ASP A 108 11.72 -8.12 13.87
N LEU A 109 11.23 -6.88 13.91
CA LEU A 109 11.07 -6.02 12.72
C LEU A 109 12.43 -5.54 12.19
N ALA A 110 13.33 -5.11 13.07
CA ALA A 110 14.69 -4.70 12.72
C ALA A 110 15.48 -5.85 12.06
N ALA A 111 15.25 -7.09 12.48
CA ALA A 111 15.88 -8.27 11.87
C ALA A 111 15.46 -8.51 10.40
N LYS A 112 14.38 -7.86 9.92
CA LYS A 112 13.94 -7.89 8.51
C LYS A 112 14.54 -6.76 7.67
N MET A 113 15.25 -5.82 8.28
CA MET A 113 15.80 -4.66 7.60
C MET A 113 17.23 -4.91 7.11
N PRO A 114 17.60 -4.36 5.93
CA PRO A 114 18.99 -4.39 5.47
C PRO A 114 19.86 -3.31 6.13
N GLY A 115 21.17 -3.51 6.11
CA GLY A 115 22.14 -2.52 6.56
C GLY A 115 22.02 -2.20 8.05
N ASP A 116 22.09 -0.90 8.39
CA ASP A 116 22.02 -0.40 9.78
C ASP A 116 20.64 0.16 10.16
N LEU A 117 19.60 -0.18 9.40
CA LEU A 117 18.21 0.17 9.69
C LEU A 117 17.69 -0.69 10.85
N LYS A 118 17.66 -0.15 12.08
CA LYS A 118 17.32 -0.94 13.29
C LYS A 118 16.62 -0.19 14.41
N VAL A 119 16.50 1.13 14.31
CA VAL A 119 15.78 1.93 15.32
C VAL A 119 14.35 2.13 14.86
N VAL A 120 13.40 1.63 15.66
CA VAL A 120 11.99 1.57 15.32
C VAL A 120 11.18 2.57 16.14
N TYR A 121 10.39 3.39 15.48
CA TYR A 121 9.37 4.27 16.07
C TYR A 121 8.00 3.72 15.67
N PHE A 122 7.16 3.38 16.66
CA PHE A 122 5.80 2.90 16.40
C PHE A 122 4.80 4.06 16.47
N VAL A 123 3.92 4.10 15.47
CA VAL A 123 2.79 5.02 15.32
C VAL A 123 1.57 4.23 14.83
N ASN A 124 0.46 4.89 14.40
CA ASN A 124 -0.79 4.19 14.18
C ASN A 124 -1.30 4.23 12.71
N SER A 125 -0.70 5.06 11.89
CA SER A 125 -1.10 5.21 10.47
C SER A 125 0.08 5.56 9.58
N GLY A 126 -0.07 5.32 8.26
CA GLY A 126 0.93 5.71 7.28
C GLY A 126 1.15 7.23 7.21
N SER A 127 0.10 8.02 7.46
CA SER A 127 0.23 9.49 7.54
C SER A 127 1.12 9.90 8.72
N GLU A 128 0.89 9.35 9.93
CA GLU A 128 1.75 9.61 11.08
C GLU A 128 3.20 9.17 10.82
N ALA A 129 3.39 8.00 10.19
CA ALA A 129 4.74 7.50 9.87
C ALA A 129 5.47 8.42 8.91
N ASN A 130 4.81 8.89 7.84
CA ASN A 130 5.42 9.79 6.87
C ASN A 130 5.65 11.20 7.45
N ASP A 131 4.74 11.74 8.28
CA ASP A 131 4.94 13.00 9.00
C ASP A 131 6.17 12.93 9.92
N LEU A 132 6.31 11.83 10.67
CA LEU A 132 7.46 11.60 11.54
C LEU A 132 8.76 11.47 10.75
N ALA A 133 8.73 10.73 9.62
CA ALA A 133 9.89 10.54 8.76
C ALA A 133 10.40 11.86 8.16
N ILE A 134 9.50 12.74 7.70
CA ILE A 134 9.86 14.07 7.19
C ILE A 134 10.41 14.96 8.32
N THR A 135 9.81 14.91 9.51
CA THR A 135 10.31 15.63 10.68
C THR A 135 11.72 15.16 11.03
N MET A 136 11.96 13.85 11.02
CA MET A 136 13.27 13.23 11.27
C MET A 136 14.30 13.65 10.26
N ALA A 137 13.96 13.63 8.96
CA ALA A 137 14.86 14.04 7.89
C ALA A 137 15.24 15.51 8.02
N ARG A 138 14.30 16.40 8.28
CA ARG A 138 14.55 17.83 8.49
C ARG A 138 15.41 18.07 9.73
N ALA A 139 15.14 17.40 10.84
CA ALA A 139 15.91 17.53 12.08
C ALA A 139 17.37 17.05 11.93
N TYR A 140 17.58 15.98 11.16
CA TYR A 140 18.91 15.42 10.93
C TYR A 140 19.74 16.25 9.95
N THR A 141 19.17 16.61 8.81
CA THR A 141 19.89 17.28 7.73
C THR A 141 20.05 18.78 7.94
N GLY A 142 19.20 19.39 8.77
CA GLY A 142 19.06 20.85 8.85
C GLY A 142 18.50 21.51 7.59
N ASN A 143 18.09 20.72 6.59
CA ASN A 143 17.47 21.18 5.35
C ASN A 143 15.95 21.13 5.46
N TYR A 144 15.25 21.86 4.58
CA TYR A 144 13.79 21.96 4.66
C TYR A 144 13.07 21.28 3.50
N ASP A 145 13.58 21.42 2.27
CA ASP A 145 12.91 20.98 1.06
C ASP A 145 12.87 19.45 0.93
N VAL A 146 11.77 18.95 0.42
CA VAL A 146 11.53 17.52 0.15
C VAL A 146 11.14 17.33 -1.30
N ILE A 147 11.73 16.35 -1.95
CA ILE A 147 11.30 15.91 -3.27
C ILE A 147 10.35 14.75 -3.11
N ALA A 148 9.17 14.82 -3.73
CA ALA A 148 8.21 13.72 -3.86
C ALA A 148 7.93 13.44 -5.35
N LEU A 149 7.13 12.44 -5.65
CA LEU A 149 6.79 12.10 -7.04
C LEU A 149 5.38 12.56 -7.41
N ARG A 150 5.20 12.96 -8.67
CA ARG A 150 3.86 13.14 -9.22
C ARG A 150 3.06 11.84 -9.12
N ASN A 151 1.75 11.95 -8.91
CA ASN A 151 0.82 10.83 -8.76
C ASN A 151 1.06 9.94 -7.53
N ALA A 152 1.93 10.34 -6.60
CA ALA A 152 2.18 9.65 -5.33
C ALA A 152 1.07 9.90 -4.31
N TYR A 153 0.95 8.98 -3.34
CA TYR A 153 0.07 9.11 -2.19
C TYR A 153 0.80 8.72 -0.89
N HIS A 154 1.02 9.69 -0.03
CA HIS A 154 1.77 9.49 1.23
C HIS A 154 0.92 9.75 2.48
N GLY A 155 -0.35 10.05 2.34
CA GLY A 155 -1.27 10.30 3.45
C GLY A 155 -2.13 11.55 3.28
N GLY A 156 -2.98 11.79 4.28
CA GLY A 156 -3.96 12.89 4.28
C GLY A 156 -3.81 13.87 5.46
N SER A 157 -2.74 13.78 6.26
CA SER A 157 -2.41 14.79 7.26
C SER A 157 -1.87 16.07 6.59
N PRO A 158 -1.90 17.24 7.25
CA PRO A 158 -1.38 18.48 6.67
C PRO A 158 0.04 18.37 6.11
N GLY A 159 0.94 17.63 6.77
CA GLY A 159 2.31 17.42 6.30
C GLY A 159 2.38 16.48 5.09
N THR A 160 1.71 15.34 5.14
CA THR A 160 1.75 14.35 4.05
C THR A 160 0.90 14.72 2.85
N MET A 161 -0.11 15.59 3.01
CA MET A 161 -0.92 16.10 1.89
C MET A 161 -0.06 16.90 0.90
N ALA A 162 1.00 17.55 1.36
CA ALA A 162 1.96 18.23 0.48
C ALA A 162 2.74 17.23 -0.38
N LEU A 163 3.10 16.05 0.16
CA LEU A 163 3.78 14.97 -0.55
C LEU A 163 2.88 14.26 -1.56
N THR A 164 1.59 14.13 -1.22
CA THR A 164 0.58 13.53 -2.10
C THR A 164 0.37 14.41 -3.32
N SER A 165 0.61 13.88 -4.51
CA SER A 165 0.53 14.63 -5.77
C SER A 165 -0.54 14.07 -6.70
N HIS A 166 -1.75 13.97 -6.18
CA HIS A 166 -2.92 13.46 -6.88
C HIS A 166 -4.13 14.31 -6.51
N HIS A 167 -4.70 15.07 -7.46
CA HIS A 167 -5.74 16.08 -7.21
C HIS A 167 -6.97 15.54 -6.47
N THR A 168 -7.32 14.28 -6.67
CA THR A 168 -8.47 13.61 -6.02
C THR A 168 -8.36 13.59 -4.48
N TRP A 169 -7.15 13.68 -3.94
CA TRP A 169 -6.88 13.55 -2.50
C TRP A 169 -6.49 14.88 -1.83
N LYS A 170 -6.47 15.98 -2.59
CA LYS A 170 -6.10 17.30 -2.07
C LYS A 170 -7.33 18.16 -1.84
N PHE A 171 -7.39 18.76 -0.68
CA PHE A 171 -8.34 19.84 -0.41
C PHE A 171 -7.77 21.18 -0.88
N ASN A 172 -8.65 22.14 -1.18
CA ASN A 172 -8.25 23.50 -1.56
C ASN A 172 -7.89 24.33 -0.31
N VAL A 173 -6.83 23.95 0.37
CA VAL A 173 -6.28 24.61 1.56
C VAL A 173 -4.75 24.72 1.40
N PRO A 174 -4.07 25.60 2.17
CA PRO A 174 -2.62 25.65 2.17
C PRO A 174 -2.03 24.28 2.56
N HIS A 175 -1.17 23.74 1.70
CA HIS A 175 -0.38 22.55 1.97
C HIS A 175 0.97 22.93 2.57
N GLY A 176 1.68 21.98 3.17
CA GLY A 176 3.02 22.22 3.71
C GLY A 176 3.98 22.75 2.65
N PHE A 177 4.78 23.75 3.00
CA PHE A 177 5.79 24.35 2.12
C PHE A 177 7.01 23.47 1.94
N GLY A 178 7.82 23.77 0.91
CA GLY A 178 9.09 23.09 0.66
C GLY A 178 8.92 21.67 0.13
N VAL A 179 7.91 21.42 -0.70
CA VAL A 179 7.74 20.13 -1.40
C VAL A 179 7.73 20.37 -2.90
N GLN A 180 8.66 19.70 -3.60
CA GLN A 180 8.75 19.69 -5.05
C GLN A 180 8.36 18.31 -5.58
N HIS A 181 7.71 18.25 -6.76
CA HIS A 181 7.25 17.01 -7.34
C HIS A 181 7.97 16.69 -8.64
N ALA A 182 8.89 15.75 -8.56
CA ALA A 182 9.56 15.20 -9.73
C ALA A 182 8.60 14.32 -10.55
N GLN A 183 8.94 14.09 -11.80
CA GLN A 183 8.13 13.31 -12.73
C GLN A 183 7.97 11.87 -12.23
N MET A 184 6.75 11.34 -12.37
CA MET A 184 6.46 9.93 -12.12
C MET A 184 7.19 9.06 -13.15
N PRO A 185 8.01 8.08 -12.72
CA PRO A 185 8.73 7.19 -13.64
C PRO A 185 7.82 6.06 -14.17
N ASP A 186 6.94 6.39 -15.09
CA ASP A 186 5.95 5.49 -15.68
C ASP A 186 6.36 5.04 -17.07
N LEU A 187 6.73 3.78 -17.21
CA LEU A 187 7.12 3.16 -18.49
C LEU A 187 5.97 2.99 -19.50
N TYR A 188 4.72 3.13 -19.06
CA TYR A 188 3.59 3.01 -19.97
C TYR A 188 3.11 4.37 -20.50
N ARG A 189 2.94 5.37 -19.62
CA ARG A 189 2.38 6.69 -19.99
C ARG A 189 3.41 7.81 -20.09
N GLY A 190 4.56 7.62 -19.49
CA GLY A 190 5.58 8.65 -19.47
C GLY A 190 6.37 8.78 -20.79
N PRO A 191 7.28 9.75 -20.87
CA PRO A 191 8.05 10.02 -22.09
C PRO A 191 9.10 8.95 -22.41
N TYR A 192 9.55 8.17 -21.42
CA TYR A 192 10.51 7.09 -21.60
C TYR A 192 9.83 5.75 -21.36
N GLY A 193 9.73 4.92 -22.39
CA GLY A 193 8.96 3.68 -22.38
C GLY A 193 9.78 2.45 -22.00
N LYS A 194 9.12 1.28 -22.09
CA LYS A 194 9.72 -0.02 -21.74
C LYS A 194 10.93 -0.40 -22.60
N ASP A 195 11.01 0.15 -23.82
CA ASP A 195 12.07 -0.14 -24.79
C ASP A 195 13.29 0.78 -24.63
N ASP A 196 13.26 1.72 -23.68
CA ASP A 196 14.38 2.61 -23.40
C ASP A 196 15.21 2.07 -22.21
N PRO A 197 16.40 1.49 -22.46
CA PRO A 197 17.24 0.93 -21.40
C PRO A 197 17.77 1.97 -20.43
N ALA A 198 17.78 3.25 -20.80
CA ALA A 198 18.20 4.37 -19.95
C ALA A 198 17.02 5.09 -19.28
N ALA A 199 15.80 4.53 -19.33
CA ALA A 199 14.61 5.18 -18.78
C ALA A 199 14.77 5.52 -17.30
N GLY A 200 15.37 4.63 -16.50
CA GLY A 200 15.62 4.88 -15.07
C GLY A 200 16.46 6.12 -14.82
N GLU A 201 17.58 6.25 -15.52
CA GLU A 201 18.48 7.41 -15.39
C GLU A 201 17.83 8.71 -15.91
N LYS A 202 17.10 8.63 -17.03
CA LYS A 202 16.41 9.78 -17.61
C LYS A 202 15.30 10.31 -16.70
N TYR A 203 14.53 9.43 -16.06
CA TYR A 203 13.55 9.85 -15.04
C TYR A 203 14.22 10.43 -13.81
N ALA A 204 15.33 9.84 -13.36
CA ALA A 204 16.08 10.35 -12.22
C ALA A 204 16.70 11.73 -12.47
N ALA A 205 17.03 12.06 -13.72
CA ALA A 205 17.51 13.40 -14.08
C ALA A 205 16.50 14.51 -13.74
N ASP A 206 15.20 14.23 -13.71
CA ASP A 206 14.20 15.21 -13.26
C ASP A 206 14.28 15.46 -11.74
N VAL A 207 14.71 14.48 -10.95
CA VAL A 207 14.99 14.68 -9.51
C VAL A 207 16.14 15.68 -9.34
N ALA A 208 17.22 15.54 -10.12
CA ALA A 208 18.31 16.53 -10.12
C ALA A 208 17.84 17.93 -10.55
N SER A 209 16.99 17.99 -11.57
CA SER A 209 16.39 19.25 -12.03
C SER A 209 15.55 19.91 -10.91
N MET A 210 14.74 19.15 -10.17
CA MET A 210 13.98 19.68 -9.04
C MET A 210 14.91 20.19 -7.92
N ILE A 211 15.99 19.49 -7.62
CA ILE A 211 16.98 19.95 -6.64
C ILE A 211 17.59 21.27 -7.09
N GLN A 212 17.99 21.37 -8.36
CA GLN A 212 18.68 22.55 -8.91
C GLN A 212 17.79 23.78 -9.03
N PHE A 213 16.55 23.62 -9.50
CA PHE A 213 15.69 24.74 -9.86
C PHE A 213 14.53 24.98 -8.89
N GLY A 214 14.16 23.96 -8.10
CA GLY A 214 13.03 24.01 -7.17
C GLY A 214 13.41 24.20 -5.71
N THR A 215 14.72 24.11 -5.37
CA THR A 215 15.21 24.19 -3.99
C THR A 215 16.44 25.10 -3.91
N SER A 216 17.01 25.22 -2.71
CA SER A 216 18.30 25.92 -2.51
C SER A 216 19.53 25.12 -2.99
N GLY A 217 19.35 24.02 -3.71
CA GLY A 217 20.38 23.05 -4.04
C GLY A 217 20.65 22.03 -2.91
N ARG A 218 19.92 22.13 -1.80
CA ARG A 218 19.99 21.25 -0.64
C ARG A 218 18.58 20.75 -0.31
N VAL A 219 18.45 19.49 0.05
CA VAL A 219 17.15 18.89 0.39
C VAL A 219 17.20 18.12 1.70
N ALA A 220 16.08 18.02 2.40
CA ALA A 220 15.94 17.18 3.59
C ALA A 220 15.72 15.71 3.21
N ALA A 221 14.87 15.45 2.22
CA ALA A 221 14.56 14.09 1.79
C ALA A 221 14.05 14.00 0.35
N PHE A 222 14.17 12.78 -0.18
CA PHE A 222 13.38 12.29 -1.29
C PHE A 222 12.42 11.22 -0.75
N ALA A 223 11.11 11.42 -0.93
CA ALA A 223 10.07 10.49 -0.49
C ALA A 223 9.43 9.80 -1.69
N ALA A 224 9.46 8.47 -1.71
CA ALA A 224 8.85 7.69 -2.77
C ALA A 224 8.25 6.39 -2.25
N GLU A 225 7.07 6.00 -2.75
CA GLU A 225 6.58 4.63 -2.68
C GLU A 225 7.51 3.76 -3.56
N SER A 226 7.88 2.57 -3.11
CA SER A 226 8.69 1.65 -3.96
C SER A 226 7.92 1.17 -5.20
N ILE A 227 6.60 1.13 -5.10
CA ILE A 227 5.65 0.95 -6.20
C ILE A 227 4.49 1.90 -5.92
N GLN A 228 4.18 2.82 -6.82
CA GLN A 228 3.09 3.77 -6.59
C GLN A 228 1.73 3.07 -6.55
N GLY A 229 1.18 2.93 -5.36
CA GLY A 229 0.00 2.12 -5.13
C GLY A 229 -1.30 2.75 -5.59
N VAL A 230 -1.61 3.96 -5.12
CA VAL A 230 -2.82 4.73 -5.47
C VAL A 230 -2.73 5.22 -6.91
N GLY A 231 -1.54 5.60 -7.35
CA GLY A 231 -1.24 6.07 -8.70
C GLY A 231 -1.50 5.04 -9.81
N GLY A 232 -1.91 3.80 -9.48
CA GLY A 232 -2.26 2.77 -10.45
C GLY A 232 -1.27 1.60 -10.51
N THR A 233 -0.61 1.30 -9.41
CA THR A 233 0.39 0.22 -9.30
C THR A 233 1.56 0.41 -10.29
N VAL A 234 2.13 1.62 -10.31
CA VAL A 234 3.24 1.95 -11.20
C VAL A 234 4.54 1.41 -10.62
N VAL A 235 5.17 0.49 -11.35
CA VAL A 235 6.51 -0.06 -11.06
C VAL A 235 7.53 0.81 -11.76
N PHE A 236 8.55 1.24 -11.03
CA PHE A 236 9.60 2.09 -11.58
C PHE A 236 10.55 1.33 -12.50
N PRO A 237 11.15 1.99 -13.52
CA PRO A 237 12.18 1.38 -14.34
C PRO A 237 13.41 1.01 -13.52
N ASP A 238 14.12 -0.01 -13.97
CA ASP A 238 15.35 -0.48 -13.34
C ASP A 238 16.37 0.68 -13.23
N GLY A 239 17.04 0.73 -12.07
CA GLY A 239 18.05 1.74 -11.78
C GLY A 239 17.52 3.13 -11.37
N TYR A 240 16.20 3.37 -11.46
CA TYR A 240 15.63 4.68 -11.12
C TYR A 240 15.93 5.11 -9.68
N LEU A 241 15.56 4.27 -8.69
CA LEU A 241 15.80 4.63 -7.29
C LEU A 241 17.30 4.74 -6.99
N LYS A 242 18.14 3.91 -7.62
CA LYS A 242 19.59 3.98 -7.44
C LYS A 242 20.14 5.34 -7.87
N ALA A 243 19.75 5.81 -9.05
CA ALA A 243 20.19 7.11 -9.58
C ALA A 243 19.62 8.28 -8.77
N ALA A 244 18.31 8.25 -8.43
CA ALA A 244 17.65 9.26 -7.63
C ALA A 244 18.30 9.40 -6.23
N TYR A 245 18.54 8.27 -5.55
CA TYR A 245 19.18 8.25 -4.22
C TYR A 245 20.59 8.85 -4.24
N ALA A 246 21.37 8.55 -5.28
CA ALA A 246 22.71 9.14 -5.43
C ALA A 246 22.66 10.67 -5.53
N GLN A 247 21.72 11.22 -6.31
CA GLN A 247 21.56 12.66 -6.48
C GLN A 247 21.08 13.35 -5.19
N VAL A 248 20.11 12.73 -4.50
CA VAL A 248 19.56 13.26 -3.24
C VAL A 248 20.61 13.29 -2.14
N ARG A 249 21.38 12.21 -1.99
CA ARG A 249 22.49 12.15 -1.01
C ARG A 249 23.60 13.15 -1.34
N ALA A 250 23.94 13.36 -2.61
CA ALA A 250 24.87 14.40 -3.03
C ALA A 250 24.39 15.82 -2.67
N ALA A 251 23.05 16.04 -2.65
CA ALA A 251 22.44 17.29 -2.17
C ALA A 251 22.26 17.35 -0.65
N GLY A 252 22.79 16.40 0.11
CA GLY A 252 22.74 16.33 1.57
C GLY A 252 21.41 15.84 2.15
N GLY A 253 20.56 15.25 1.33
CA GLY A 253 19.25 14.72 1.73
C GLY A 253 19.27 13.24 2.05
N LEU A 254 18.19 12.78 2.69
CA LEU A 254 17.92 11.39 3.03
C LEU A 254 16.92 10.76 2.03
N CYS A 255 17.05 9.46 1.83
CA CYS A 255 16.15 8.68 0.99
C CYS A 255 15.12 7.98 1.86
N LEU A 256 13.84 8.35 1.69
CA LEU A 256 12.70 7.79 2.41
C LEU A 256 11.95 6.84 1.49
N ALA A 257 11.90 5.55 1.87
CA ALA A 257 11.07 4.54 1.22
C ALA A 257 9.73 4.40 1.94
N ASP A 258 8.65 4.72 1.24
CA ASP A 258 7.29 4.47 1.71
C ASP A 258 6.86 3.03 1.34
N GLU A 259 7.00 2.13 2.31
CA GLU A 259 6.67 0.70 2.21
C GLU A 259 5.25 0.38 2.70
N VAL A 260 4.41 1.39 2.84
CA VAL A 260 3.04 1.25 3.36
C VAL A 260 2.19 0.28 2.52
N GLN A 261 2.45 0.15 1.21
CA GLN A 261 1.74 -0.80 0.35
C GLN A 261 2.62 -1.93 -0.20
N ALA A 262 3.93 -1.72 -0.38
CA ALA A 262 4.81 -2.66 -1.06
C ALA A 262 5.51 -3.65 -0.12
N GLY A 263 5.64 -3.31 1.16
CA GLY A 263 6.37 -4.10 2.15
C GLY A 263 5.70 -5.41 2.58
N PHE A 264 6.35 -6.09 3.50
CA PHE A 264 5.90 -7.34 4.12
C PHE A 264 5.75 -8.53 3.15
N GLY A 265 6.70 -8.66 2.20
CA GLY A 265 6.76 -9.80 1.29
C GLY A 265 5.77 -9.75 0.13
N ARG A 266 4.96 -8.68 0.00
CA ARG A 266 3.92 -8.57 -1.04
C ARG A 266 4.45 -8.60 -2.46
N THR A 267 5.67 -8.09 -2.71
CA THR A 267 6.33 -8.15 -4.03
C THR A 267 6.75 -9.55 -4.44
N GLY A 268 6.77 -10.49 -3.50
CA GLY A 268 7.10 -11.89 -3.70
C GLY A 268 8.59 -12.19 -3.83
N THR A 269 9.37 -11.34 -4.45
CA THR A 269 10.81 -11.52 -4.64
C THR A 269 11.63 -11.02 -3.45
N HIS A 270 11.16 -10.00 -2.75
CA HIS A 270 11.82 -9.36 -1.63
C HIS A 270 10.83 -9.08 -0.50
N PHE A 271 11.33 -8.90 0.73
CA PHE A 271 10.48 -8.57 1.87
C PHE A 271 10.04 -7.09 1.80
N TRP A 272 10.94 -6.19 1.36
CA TRP A 272 10.66 -4.78 1.14
C TRP A 272 10.66 -4.45 -0.36
N GLY A 273 9.79 -3.55 -0.77
CA GLY A 273 9.66 -3.14 -2.16
C GLY A 273 10.92 -2.44 -2.70
N PHE A 274 11.61 -1.62 -1.90
CA PHE A 274 12.83 -0.92 -2.30
C PHE A 274 13.99 -1.89 -2.66
N GLU A 275 14.01 -3.08 -2.08
CA GLU A 275 15.02 -4.10 -2.39
C GLU A 275 14.95 -4.57 -3.84
N THR A 276 13.79 -4.45 -4.48
CA THR A 276 13.61 -4.78 -5.92
C THR A 276 14.44 -3.89 -6.84
N GLN A 277 14.84 -2.70 -6.36
CA GLN A 277 15.71 -1.75 -7.06
C GLN A 277 17.17 -1.82 -6.60
N GLY A 278 17.52 -2.75 -5.69
CA GLY A 278 18.87 -2.92 -5.18
C GLY A 278 19.39 -1.73 -4.37
N VAL A 279 18.52 -1.02 -3.67
CA VAL A 279 18.87 0.15 -2.85
C VAL A 279 18.58 -0.08 -1.38
N ILE A 280 19.27 0.67 -0.52
CA ILE A 280 18.98 0.77 0.92
C ILE A 280 18.62 2.23 1.21
N PRO A 281 17.39 2.53 1.66
CA PRO A 281 17.00 3.87 2.08
C PRO A 281 17.60 4.24 3.45
N ASP A 282 17.44 5.49 3.82
CA ASP A 282 17.89 6.02 5.12
C ASP A 282 16.75 5.96 6.16
N ILE A 283 15.51 6.04 5.68
CA ILE A 283 14.28 5.94 6.48
C ILE A 283 13.28 5.07 5.73
N VAL A 284 12.61 4.17 6.45
CA VAL A 284 11.52 3.32 5.92
C VAL A 284 10.25 3.57 6.70
N THR A 285 9.15 3.88 6.03
CA THR A 285 7.83 4.00 6.65
C THR A 285 6.95 2.81 6.26
N MET A 286 6.13 2.34 7.18
CA MET A 286 5.26 1.20 6.97
C MET A 286 3.96 1.32 7.78
N ALA A 287 2.89 0.74 7.25
CA ALA A 287 1.57 0.66 7.87
C ALA A 287 0.78 -0.50 7.25
N LYS A 288 -0.55 -0.47 7.29
CA LYS A 288 -1.44 -1.42 6.62
C LYS A 288 -1.10 -2.89 6.92
N GLY A 289 -0.35 -3.53 6.02
CA GLY A 289 0.02 -4.95 6.12
C GLY A 289 0.74 -5.33 7.41
N ILE A 290 1.43 -4.39 8.04
CA ILE A 290 2.10 -4.58 9.34
C ILE A 290 1.15 -5.04 10.44
N GLY A 291 -0.10 -4.54 10.45
CA GLY A 291 -1.10 -4.82 11.50
C GLY A 291 -2.20 -5.80 11.11
N ASN A 292 -2.29 -6.20 9.84
CA ASN A 292 -3.37 -7.06 9.34
C ASN A 292 -4.78 -6.58 9.76
N GLY A 293 -5.04 -5.27 9.69
CA GLY A 293 -6.29 -4.63 10.09
C GLY A 293 -6.24 -3.84 11.41
N CYS A 294 -5.22 -4.05 12.25
CA CYS A 294 -4.99 -3.25 13.44
C CYS A 294 -4.38 -1.88 13.06
N PRO A 295 -4.80 -0.77 13.67
CA PRO A 295 -4.10 0.50 13.57
C PRO A 295 -2.67 0.38 14.11
N LEU A 296 -1.73 0.25 13.20
CA LEU A 296 -0.32 0.04 13.48
C LEU A 296 0.51 0.53 12.29
N ALA A 297 1.55 1.30 12.60
CA ALA A 297 2.53 1.76 11.65
C ALA A 297 3.89 1.91 12.33
N ALA A 298 4.94 2.00 11.53
CA ALA A 298 6.28 2.22 12.07
C ALA A 298 7.14 3.06 11.12
N VAL A 299 8.15 3.69 11.71
CA VAL A 299 9.29 4.29 11.01
C VAL A 299 10.53 3.55 11.47
N VAL A 300 11.36 3.10 10.53
CA VAL A 300 12.64 2.46 10.83
C VAL A 300 13.76 3.28 10.21
N THR A 301 14.82 3.52 10.99
CA THR A 301 15.98 4.30 10.55
C THR A 301 17.27 3.81 11.21
N THR A 302 18.38 4.46 10.88
CA THR A 302 19.68 4.18 11.49
C THR A 302 19.80 4.82 12.88
N PRO A 303 20.69 4.31 13.76
CA PRO A 303 20.94 4.93 15.06
C PRO A 303 21.44 6.38 14.97
N GLU A 304 22.18 6.70 13.94
CA GLU A 304 22.70 8.05 13.72
C GLU A 304 21.56 9.04 13.46
N ILE A 305 20.68 8.73 12.51
CA ILE A 305 19.51 9.57 12.18
C ILE A 305 18.56 9.67 13.38
N ALA A 306 18.32 8.57 14.09
CA ALA A 306 17.46 8.55 15.26
C ALA A 306 17.90 9.52 16.37
N LYS A 307 19.20 9.75 16.54
CA LYS A 307 19.74 10.70 17.51
C LYS A 307 19.26 12.14 17.29
N ALA A 308 18.95 12.53 16.05
CA ALA A 308 18.47 13.87 15.74
C ALA A 308 17.14 14.21 16.43
N LEU A 309 16.26 13.23 16.63
CA LEU A 309 15.00 13.40 17.37
C LEU A 309 15.17 13.32 18.87
N ALA A 310 16.26 12.73 19.38
CA ALA A 310 16.52 12.60 20.82
C ALA A 310 16.77 13.94 21.52
N THR A 311 16.92 15.04 20.78
CA THR A 311 17.03 16.41 21.30
C THR A 311 15.68 16.95 21.84
N ARG A 312 14.58 16.30 21.56
CA ARG A 312 13.23 16.63 22.01
C ARG A 312 12.47 15.35 22.39
N ILE A 313 11.42 15.49 23.17
CA ILE A 313 10.55 14.36 23.52
C ILE A 313 9.69 14.01 22.30
N HIS A 314 9.78 12.76 21.86
CA HIS A 314 8.81 12.18 20.94
C HIS A 314 7.86 11.29 21.72
N PHE A 315 6.56 11.61 21.70
CA PHE A 315 5.52 10.85 22.39
C PHE A 315 4.33 10.64 21.45
N ASN A 316 3.86 9.40 21.38
CA ASN A 316 2.64 9.02 20.69
C ASN A 316 1.82 8.15 21.64
N THR A 317 0.61 8.59 21.99
CA THR A 317 -0.22 7.94 23.03
C THR A 317 -0.44 6.46 22.75
N PHE A 318 -0.75 6.09 21.51
CA PHE A 318 -1.07 4.72 21.12
C PHE A 318 0.07 4.00 20.40
N GLY A 319 1.10 4.71 20.00
CA GLY A 319 2.29 4.11 19.38
C GLY A 319 2.98 3.14 20.35
N GLY A 320 3.23 1.92 19.89
CA GLY A 320 3.79 0.88 20.77
C GLY A 320 2.78 0.21 21.72
N ASN A 321 1.47 0.38 21.46
CA ASN A 321 0.41 -0.25 22.26
C ASN A 321 0.64 -1.78 22.37
N PRO A 322 0.54 -2.37 23.61
CA PRO A 322 0.82 -3.79 23.82
C PRO A 322 0.06 -4.75 22.93
N VAL A 323 -1.23 -4.50 22.67
CA VAL A 323 -2.07 -5.36 21.81
C VAL A 323 -1.64 -5.25 20.35
N SER A 324 -1.43 -4.01 19.85
CA SER A 324 -0.96 -3.79 18.47
C SER A 324 0.42 -4.42 18.24
N MET A 325 1.32 -4.35 19.23
CA MET A 325 2.65 -4.98 19.15
C MET A 325 2.57 -6.50 19.12
N ALA A 326 1.72 -7.11 19.95
CA ALA A 326 1.48 -8.55 19.95
C ALA A 326 0.90 -9.00 18.59
N GLN A 327 -0.06 -8.26 18.06
CA GLN A 327 -0.69 -8.54 16.78
C GLN A 327 0.30 -8.38 15.60
N GLY A 328 1.03 -7.27 15.52
CA GLY A 328 2.02 -7.04 14.47
C GLY A 328 3.14 -8.08 14.47
N ARG A 329 3.60 -8.48 15.66
CA ARG A 329 4.58 -9.56 15.79
C ARG A 329 4.04 -10.91 15.31
N ALA A 330 2.78 -11.23 15.62
CA ALA A 330 2.11 -12.42 15.12
C ALA A 330 1.96 -12.41 13.60
N VAL A 331 1.73 -11.23 12.98
CA VAL A 331 1.69 -11.07 11.53
C VAL A 331 3.04 -11.45 10.91
N LEU A 332 4.17 -10.95 11.42
CA LEU A 332 5.50 -11.35 10.93
C LEU A 332 5.73 -12.86 11.00
N GLN A 333 5.34 -13.48 12.14
CA GLN A 333 5.47 -14.91 12.34
C GLN A 333 4.64 -15.73 11.33
N VAL A 334 3.45 -15.27 10.99
CA VAL A 334 2.60 -15.93 9.99
C VAL A 334 3.20 -15.80 8.60
N ILE A 335 3.69 -14.62 8.21
CA ILE A 335 4.33 -14.42 6.90
C ILE A 335 5.48 -15.42 6.69
N ASP A 336 6.34 -15.59 7.70
CA ASP A 336 7.47 -16.50 7.64
C ASP A 336 7.04 -17.98 7.67
N ARG A 337 6.21 -18.35 8.66
CA ARG A 337 5.81 -19.75 8.87
C ARG A 337 5.00 -20.32 7.71
N GLU A 338 4.13 -19.51 7.13
CA GLU A 338 3.26 -19.93 6.03
C GLU A 338 3.82 -19.56 4.65
N LYS A 339 5.08 -19.05 4.61
CA LYS A 339 5.81 -18.73 3.38
C LYS A 339 5.00 -17.83 2.43
N LEU A 340 4.34 -16.82 3.00
CA LEU A 340 3.41 -15.97 2.24
C LEU A 340 4.13 -15.11 1.20
N GLN A 341 5.41 -14.80 1.38
CA GLN A 341 6.21 -14.13 0.37
C GLN A 341 6.40 -15.00 -0.87
N GLU A 342 6.74 -16.29 -0.69
CA GLU A 342 6.88 -17.24 -1.80
C GLU A 342 5.54 -17.44 -2.51
N ASN A 343 4.44 -17.53 -1.75
CA ASN A 343 3.10 -17.61 -2.31
C ASN A 343 2.76 -16.36 -3.13
N ALA A 344 3.09 -15.16 -2.63
CA ALA A 344 2.89 -13.91 -3.36
C ALA A 344 3.67 -13.89 -4.68
N ARG A 345 4.89 -14.47 -4.72
CA ARG A 345 5.67 -14.62 -5.95
C ARG A 345 5.00 -15.57 -6.94
N ALA A 346 4.62 -16.76 -6.48
CA ALA A 346 4.04 -17.79 -7.33
C ALA A 346 2.69 -17.39 -7.91
N ILE A 347 1.74 -17.05 -7.03
CA ILE A 347 0.37 -16.68 -7.43
C ILE A 347 0.34 -15.33 -8.15
N GLY A 348 1.15 -14.36 -7.71
CA GLY A 348 1.28 -13.06 -8.39
C GLY A 348 1.84 -13.20 -9.82
N GLY A 349 2.85 -14.04 -10.02
CA GLY A 349 3.38 -14.37 -11.35
C GLY A 349 2.33 -15.04 -12.23
N TYR A 350 1.58 -15.99 -11.68
CA TYR A 350 0.49 -16.66 -12.37
C TYR A 350 -0.61 -15.68 -12.80
N LEU A 351 -1.09 -14.83 -11.89
CA LEU A 351 -2.09 -13.80 -12.20
C LEU A 351 -1.58 -12.82 -13.25
N LYS A 352 -0.35 -12.35 -13.14
CA LYS A 352 0.23 -11.41 -14.13
C LYS A 352 0.27 -12.01 -15.53
N LYS A 353 0.66 -13.29 -15.64
CA LYS A 353 0.64 -14.03 -16.91
C LYS A 353 -0.80 -14.19 -17.43
N GLY A 354 -1.75 -14.55 -16.58
CA GLY A 354 -3.16 -14.67 -16.95
C GLY A 354 -3.75 -13.35 -17.43
N PHE A 355 -3.50 -12.23 -16.75
CA PHE A 355 -3.94 -10.91 -17.22
C PHE A 355 -3.27 -10.49 -18.54
N ALA A 356 -2.01 -10.87 -18.77
CA ALA A 356 -1.35 -10.64 -20.08
C ALA A 356 -2.05 -11.43 -21.21
N GLN A 357 -2.47 -12.67 -20.95
CA GLN A 357 -3.28 -13.45 -21.90
C GLN A 357 -4.65 -12.81 -22.14
N LEU A 358 -5.31 -12.29 -21.09
CA LEU A 358 -6.55 -11.54 -21.26
C LEU A 358 -6.35 -10.27 -22.09
N ALA A 359 -5.18 -9.63 -22.02
CA ALA A 359 -4.85 -8.48 -22.87
C ALA A 359 -4.74 -8.85 -24.36
N GLU A 360 -4.40 -10.09 -24.72
CA GLU A 360 -4.46 -10.56 -26.11
C GLU A 360 -5.90 -10.68 -26.60
N LYS A 361 -6.83 -11.08 -25.72
CA LYS A 361 -8.25 -11.26 -26.03
C LYS A 361 -9.05 -9.95 -25.97
N HIS A 362 -8.75 -9.05 -25.03
CA HIS A 362 -9.50 -7.83 -24.79
C HIS A 362 -8.67 -6.59 -25.13
N SER A 363 -9.01 -5.89 -26.20
CA SER A 363 -8.34 -4.66 -26.63
C SER A 363 -8.42 -3.53 -25.60
N LEU A 364 -9.39 -3.60 -24.69
CA LEU A 364 -9.58 -2.65 -23.58
C LEU A 364 -8.41 -2.66 -22.58
N ILE A 365 -7.69 -3.78 -22.44
CA ILE A 365 -6.50 -3.83 -21.58
C ILE A 365 -5.32 -3.18 -22.30
N GLY A 366 -4.86 -2.05 -21.79
CA GLY A 366 -3.72 -1.30 -22.34
C GLY A 366 -2.38 -1.72 -21.74
N ASP A 367 -2.36 -2.01 -20.42
CA ASP A 367 -1.13 -2.41 -19.72
C ASP A 367 -1.43 -3.33 -18.53
N VAL A 368 -0.52 -4.29 -18.30
CA VAL A 368 -0.51 -5.18 -17.14
C VAL A 368 0.83 -5.04 -16.46
N ARG A 369 0.83 -4.57 -15.21
CA ARG A 369 2.05 -4.27 -14.43
C ARG A 369 1.94 -4.70 -12.98
N GLY A 370 3.04 -4.65 -12.27
CA GLY A 370 3.11 -5.00 -10.85
C GLY A 370 4.11 -6.11 -10.55
N LEU A 371 4.31 -6.37 -9.25
CA LEU A 371 5.18 -7.41 -8.69
C LEU A 371 4.42 -8.20 -7.62
N GLY A 372 4.59 -9.52 -7.60
CA GLY A 372 3.90 -10.38 -6.65
C GLY A 372 2.39 -10.16 -6.63
N LEU A 373 1.81 -10.05 -5.45
CA LEU A 373 0.38 -9.77 -5.25
C LEU A 373 0.11 -8.25 -5.10
N MET A 374 0.77 -7.45 -5.95
CA MET A 374 0.52 -6.04 -6.13
C MET A 374 0.48 -5.74 -7.63
N LEU A 375 -0.68 -5.97 -8.26
CA LEU A 375 -0.87 -5.87 -9.70
C LEU A 375 -1.82 -4.74 -10.08
N GLY A 376 -1.61 -4.20 -11.28
CA GLY A 376 -2.47 -3.21 -11.93
C GLY A 376 -2.79 -3.62 -13.36
N VAL A 377 -4.06 -3.57 -13.72
CA VAL A 377 -4.54 -3.79 -15.09
C VAL A 377 -5.18 -2.49 -15.56
N GLU A 378 -4.50 -1.79 -16.45
CA GLU A 378 -4.94 -0.48 -16.92
C GLU A 378 -5.80 -0.60 -18.17
N LEU A 379 -6.99 0.00 -18.15
CA LEU A 379 -7.96 -0.05 -19.24
C LEU A 379 -7.90 1.24 -20.06
N VAL A 380 -7.88 1.08 -21.37
CA VAL A 380 -7.82 2.16 -22.37
C VAL A 380 -8.82 1.93 -23.50
N LYS A 381 -9.38 3.00 -24.06
CA LYS A 381 -10.26 2.93 -25.23
C LYS A 381 -9.48 2.63 -26.51
N ASP A 382 -8.23 3.08 -26.56
CA ASP A 382 -7.32 2.87 -27.67
C ASP A 382 -5.89 2.74 -27.16
N ARG A 383 -5.18 1.70 -27.60
CA ARG A 383 -3.82 1.38 -27.12
C ARG A 383 -2.74 2.33 -27.64
N LYS A 384 -2.97 2.99 -28.78
CA LYS A 384 -2.01 3.94 -29.38
C LYS A 384 -2.07 5.29 -28.65
N THR A 385 -3.27 5.84 -28.52
CA THR A 385 -3.49 7.11 -27.82
C THR A 385 -3.51 6.96 -26.31
N LYS A 386 -3.68 5.73 -25.80
CA LYS A 386 -3.81 5.40 -24.37
C LYS A 386 -4.95 6.17 -23.68
N THR A 387 -6.01 6.49 -24.45
CA THR A 387 -7.18 7.20 -23.91
C THR A 387 -7.80 6.40 -22.78
N PRO A 388 -7.93 6.97 -21.55
CA PRO A 388 -8.42 6.23 -20.39
C PRO A 388 -9.86 5.72 -20.57
N ALA A 389 -10.09 4.45 -20.31
CA ALA A 389 -11.42 3.82 -20.33
C ALA A 389 -12.04 3.85 -18.91
N LYS A 390 -12.36 5.05 -18.42
CA LYS A 390 -12.85 5.26 -17.05
C LYS A 390 -14.21 4.63 -16.79
N ASP A 391 -15.15 4.81 -17.72
CA ASP A 391 -16.52 4.33 -17.57
C ASP A 391 -16.60 2.82 -17.75
N GLU A 392 -15.86 2.28 -18.71
CA GLU A 392 -15.70 0.85 -18.92
C GLU A 392 -15.05 0.17 -17.72
N CYS A 393 -14.01 0.79 -17.15
CA CYS A 393 -13.38 0.31 -15.91
C CYS A 393 -14.36 0.29 -14.74
N ALA A 394 -15.22 1.30 -14.62
CA ALA A 394 -16.27 1.33 -13.59
C ALA A 394 -17.32 0.22 -13.81
N ALA A 395 -17.68 -0.07 -15.05
CA ALA A 395 -18.61 -1.15 -15.39
C ALA A 395 -18.02 -2.53 -15.07
N VAL A 396 -16.77 -2.79 -15.51
CA VAL A 396 -16.03 -4.01 -15.17
C VAL A 396 -15.92 -4.20 -13.65
N PHE A 397 -15.61 -3.14 -12.93
CA PHE A 397 -15.49 -3.15 -11.47
C PHE A 397 -16.81 -3.53 -10.76
N GLU A 398 -17.94 -2.97 -11.19
CA GLU A 398 -19.27 -3.35 -10.66
C GLU A 398 -19.61 -4.79 -11.02
N LYS A 399 -19.36 -5.22 -12.24
CA LYS A 399 -19.63 -6.58 -12.70
C LYS A 399 -18.81 -7.61 -11.93
N CYS A 400 -17.53 -7.34 -11.63
CA CYS A 400 -16.71 -8.21 -10.78
C CYS A 400 -17.37 -8.45 -9.41
N LYS A 401 -17.84 -7.37 -8.74
CA LYS A 401 -18.58 -7.49 -7.47
C LYS A 401 -19.83 -8.36 -7.60
N ASP A 402 -20.61 -8.17 -8.66
CA ASP A 402 -21.84 -8.93 -8.89
C ASP A 402 -21.55 -10.43 -9.11
N LEU A 403 -20.36 -10.74 -9.66
CA LEU A 403 -19.86 -12.11 -9.83
C LEU A 403 -19.13 -12.67 -8.59
N GLY A 404 -19.01 -11.90 -7.50
CA GLY A 404 -18.42 -12.36 -6.24
C GLY A 404 -16.93 -12.07 -6.07
N LEU A 405 -16.37 -11.15 -6.85
CA LEU A 405 -14.99 -10.71 -6.75
C LEU A 405 -14.91 -9.23 -6.36
N LEU A 406 -14.28 -8.91 -5.24
CA LEU A 406 -14.01 -7.54 -4.81
C LEU A 406 -12.57 -7.16 -5.16
N ILE A 407 -12.39 -6.15 -6.01
CA ILE A 407 -11.08 -5.64 -6.42
C ILE A 407 -10.99 -4.14 -6.16
N GLY A 408 -9.81 -3.56 -6.34
CA GLY A 408 -9.62 -2.12 -6.26
C GLY A 408 -9.74 -1.44 -7.62
N LYS A 409 -9.97 -0.13 -7.60
CA LYS A 409 -9.91 0.76 -8.77
C LYS A 409 -9.08 2.00 -8.40
N GLY A 410 -8.27 2.50 -9.32
CA GLY A 410 -7.42 3.66 -9.08
C GLY A 410 -6.70 4.13 -10.33
N GLY A 411 -5.51 4.74 -10.12
CA GLY A 411 -4.81 5.51 -11.16
C GLY A 411 -5.39 6.92 -11.30
N LEU A 412 -4.65 7.81 -11.94
CA LEU A 412 -4.99 9.23 -12.06
C LEU A 412 -6.39 9.44 -12.67
N TRP A 413 -6.76 8.60 -13.62
CA TRP A 413 -8.03 8.68 -14.34
C TRP A 413 -9.08 7.67 -13.87
N GLY A 414 -8.77 6.87 -12.82
CA GLY A 414 -9.68 5.85 -12.31
C GLY A 414 -9.93 4.68 -13.26
N ASN A 415 -8.99 4.42 -14.17
CA ASN A 415 -9.07 3.40 -15.22
C ASN A 415 -8.15 2.19 -15.00
N THR A 416 -7.62 2.02 -13.78
CA THR A 416 -6.75 0.88 -13.43
C THR A 416 -7.45 -0.01 -12.40
N LEU A 417 -7.69 -1.27 -12.74
CA LEU A 417 -8.05 -2.31 -11.79
C LEU A 417 -6.83 -2.64 -10.93
N ARG A 418 -6.98 -2.63 -9.61
CA ARG A 418 -5.90 -2.84 -8.64
C ARG A 418 -6.15 -4.16 -7.93
N ILE A 419 -5.25 -5.11 -8.14
CA ILE A 419 -5.34 -6.47 -7.60
C ILE A 419 -4.30 -6.60 -6.49
N LYS A 420 -4.77 -6.63 -5.24
CA LYS A 420 -3.94 -6.62 -4.04
C LYS A 420 -4.57 -7.48 -2.93
N PRO A 421 -4.80 -8.77 -3.19
CA PRO A 421 -5.49 -9.67 -2.26
C PRO A 421 -4.66 -9.92 -1.00
N PRO A 422 -5.22 -10.56 0.03
CA PRO A 422 -4.44 -11.23 1.07
C PRO A 422 -3.45 -12.21 0.46
N MET A 423 -2.25 -12.31 1.05
CA MET A 423 -1.17 -13.15 0.49
C MET A 423 -1.40 -14.66 0.66
N CYS A 424 -2.46 -15.07 1.35
CA CYS A 424 -2.92 -16.46 1.43
C CYS A 424 -3.79 -16.90 0.24
N LEU A 425 -3.89 -16.08 -0.81
CA LEU A 425 -4.62 -16.42 -2.04
C LEU A 425 -4.14 -17.75 -2.63
N THR A 426 -5.06 -18.64 -3.02
CA THR A 426 -4.75 -19.92 -3.63
C THR A 426 -4.74 -19.86 -5.16
N GLN A 427 -4.24 -20.92 -5.81
CA GLN A 427 -4.30 -21.05 -7.27
C GLN A 427 -5.76 -21.07 -7.77
N ALA A 428 -6.64 -21.79 -7.09
CA ALA A 428 -8.06 -21.85 -7.47
C ALA A 428 -8.76 -20.49 -7.36
N ASP A 429 -8.37 -19.66 -6.37
CA ASP A 429 -8.85 -18.28 -6.25
C ASP A 429 -8.34 -17.41 -7.40
N ALA A 430 -7.09 -17.62 -7.82
CA ALA A 430 -6.53 -16.91 -8.96
C ALA A 430 -7.22 -17.28 -10.27
N ASP A 431 -7.54 -18.56 -10.47
CA ASP A 431 -8.32 -19.03 -11.64
C ASP A 431 -9.72 -18.41 -11.66
N PHE A 432 -10.39 -18.38 -10.51
CA PHE A 432 -11.68 -17.69 -10.36
C PHE A 432 -11.57 -16.20 -10.68
N MET A 433 -10.56 -15.52 -10.15
CA MET A 433 -10.35 -14.09 -10.40
C MET A 433 -10.16 -13.79 -11.89
N LEU A 434 -9.32 -14.56 -12.58
CA LEU A 434 -9.09 -14.40 -14.03
C LEU A 434 -10.38 -14.64 -14.82
N ALA A 435 -11.13 -15.69 -14.52
CA ALA A 435 -12.38 -16.00 -15.19
C ALA A 435 -13.46 -14.91 -14.98
N VAL A 436 -13.56 -14.36 -13.75
CA VAL A 436 -14.50 -13.27 -13.45
C VAL A 436 -14.11 -11.98 -14.19
N VAL A 437 -12.82 -11.64 -14.25
CA VAL A 437 -12.36 -10.44 -14.96
C VAL A 437 -12.55 -10.62 -16.47
N ASP A 438 -12.32 -11.81 -17.02
CA ASP A 438 -12.58 -12.13 -18.42
C ASP A 438 -14.08 -11.94 -18.77
N GLU A 439 -14.98 -12.50 -17.95
CA GLU A 439 -16.44 -12.36 -18.14
C GLU A 439 -16.87 -10.88 -18.00
N ALA A 440 -16.30 -10.14 -17.04
CA ALA A 440 -16.62 -8.74 -16.85
C ALA A 440 -16.14 -7.85 -18.00
N LEU A 441 -14.95 -8.11 -18.54
CA LEU A 441 -14.42 -7.41 -19.74
C LEU A 441 -15.24 -7.71 -21.00
N ALA A 442 -15.73 -8.92 -21.15
CA ALA A 442 -16.58 -9.30 -22.29
C ALA A 442 -17.99 -8.65 -22.26
N SER A 443 -18.38 -8.05 -21.14
CA SER A 443 -19.69 -7.42 -20.96
C SER A 443 -19.74 -5.92 -21.25
N VAL A 444 -18.59 -5.30 -21.63
CA VAL A 444 -18.45 -3.85 -21.83
C VAL A 444 -17.93 -3.49 -23.21
#